data_ce4c280ddf226f0de6ec3010a690c4bb
#
_entry.id   ce4c280ddf226f0de6ec3010a690c4bb
#
_cell.length_a   1.000
_cell.length_b   1.000
_cell.length_c   1.000
_cell.angle_alpha   90.00
_cell.angle_beta   90.00
_cell.angle_gamma   90.00
#
_symmetry.space_group_name_H-M   'P 1'
#
loop_
_entity.id
_entity.type
_entity.pdbx_description
1 polymer ?
#
loop_
_entity_poly.entity_id
_entity_poly.type
_entity_poly.pdbx_seq_one_letter_code
_entity_poly.pdbx_strand_id
1 'polypeptide(L)'
;GLTAYLIGIEKGYITEQEGYERVNQTLDTLLAMDREEGFYYHFVDIESGKRAWESEVSSIDTSILMMGVLSVGEYFGGEIGEKAYQIYDTVNWPWFLDDNRQMFYMAYRPEKGFEGHWDFYAEQLMMYVLAAGSVTHPVDEVPYYTFTRHVASYGNGEPFIHSWFGSLFTYQYSHAWIDFRDYVDREGVNWFDNSIKASLAQYNFAVDMDSKYETLGPNAWGLTACDGPNGYNGRYGAPPSGFDNQQHYVDDTIAPCAAIASMIFTPKQSEQALQNYASIPELKGKYGFYDAYNLTEDWFDSDVIGIDKGITLLMLANAENNFVYEIMMQNETILNGLSKLQFVKGE
;
A
#
# COMPACT_ATOMS: atom_id res chain seq x y z
N GLY A 1 1.93 7.54 7.66
CA GLY A 1 2.37 8.70 8.47
C GLY A 1 2.80 8.30 9.88
N LEU A 2 1.98 7.54 10.61
CA LEU A 2 2.33 7.08 11.97
C LEU A 2 3.62 6.26 11.98
N THR A 3 3.73 5.25 11.11
CA THR A 3 4.96 4.44 10.99
C THR A 3 6.17 5.28 10.56
N ALA A 4 5.96 6.35 9.77
CA ALA A 4 7.03 7.25 9.35
C ALA A 4 7.67 8.00 10.54
N TYR A 5 6.93 8.31 11.60
CA TYR A 5 7.52 8.87 12.82
C TYR A 5 8.52 7.91 13.47
N LEU A 6 8.22 6.61 13.47
CA LEU A 6 9.13 5.59 14.02
C LEU A 6 10.44 5.54 13.22
N ILE A 7 10.36 5.59 11.89
CA ILE A 7 11.54 5.67 11.02
C ILE A 7 12.31 6.97 11.27
N GLY A 8 11.60 8.08 11.50
CA GLY A 8 12.21 9.36 11.85
C GLY A 8 13.00 9.32 13.17
N ILE A 9 12.50 8.58 14.17
CA ILE A 9 13.19 8.33 15.44
C ILE A 9 14.44 7.46 15.22
N GLU A 10 14.26 6.32 14.53
CA GLU A 10 15.34 5.36 14.25
C GLU A 10 16.51 6.02 13.50
N LYS A 11 16.20 6.91 12.56
CA LYS A 11 17.20 7.67 11.78
C LYS A 11 17.73 8.91 12.51
N GLY A 12 17.23 9.22 13.70
CA GLY A 12 17.65 10.40 14.45
C GLY A 12 17.21 11.74 13.86
N TYR A 13 16.21 11.75 13.00
CA TYR A 13 15.64 12.99 12.43
C TYR A 13 14.74 13.73 13.41
N ILE A 14 14.13 12.99 14.32
CA ILE A 14 13.36 13.50 15.45
C ILE A 14 13.76 12.71 16.71
N THR A 15 13.60 13.31 17.86
CA THR A 15 13.82 12.60 19.14
C THR A 15 12.65 11.64 19.41
N GLU A 16 12.90 10.63 20.25
CA GLU A 16 11.84 9.71 20.69
C GLU A 16 10.69 10.47 21.38
N GLN A 17 11.00 11.49 22.18
CA GLN A 17 10.00 12.32 22.85
C GLN A 17 9.13 13.10 21.85
N GLU A 18 9.73 13.72 20.82
CA GLU A 18 8.98 14.41 19.77
C GLU A 18 8.09 13.44 18.98
N GLY A 19 8.58 12.24 18.68
CA GLY A 19 7.81 11.20 18.02
C GLY A 19 6.65 10.72 18.89
N TYR A 20 6.89 10.45 20.16
CA TYR A 20 5.85 10.08 21.12
C TYR A 20 4.74 11.12 21.20
N GLU A 21 5.08 12.40 21.38
CA GLU A 21 4.10 13.49 21.48
C GLU A 21 3.24 13.61 20.21
N ARG A 22 3.85 13.53 19.03
CA ARG A 22 3.13 13.57 17.75
C ARG A 22 2.20 12.38 17.55
N VAL A 23 2.68 11.17 17.86
CA VAL A 23 1.89 9.95 17.80
C VAL A 23 0.72 10.03 18.77
N ASN A 24 0.98 10.39 20.03
CA ASN A 24 -0.06 10.50 21.06
C ASN A 24 -1.18 11.47 20.63
N GLN A 25 -0.81 12.66 20.15
CA GLN A 25 -1.77 13.64 19.65
C GLN A 25 -2.55 13.12 18.45
N THR A 26 -1.89 12.38 17.54
CA THR A 26 -2.56 11.79 16.37
C THR A 26 -3.57 10.73 16.79
N LEU A 27 -3.23 9.85 17.73
CA LEU A 27 -4.16 8.84 18.24
C LEU A 27 -5.36 9.48 18.96
N ASP A 28 -5.14 10.54 19.75
CA ASP A 28 -6.23 11.29 20.39
C ASP A 28 -7.17 11.92 19.34
N THR A 29 -6.62 12.45 18.25
CA THR A 29 -7.41 12.97 17.13
C THR A 29 -8.22 11.85 16.46
N LEU A 30 -7.61 10.70 16.17
CA LEU A 30 -8.29 9.56 15.58
C LEU A 30 -9.43 9.03 16.46
N LEU A 31 -9.24 9.01 17.78
CA LEU A 31 -10.31 8.63 18.72
C LEU A 31 -11.50 9.58 18.69
N ALA A 32 -11.27 10.85 18.39
CA ALA A 32 -12.30 11.89 18.34
C ALA A 32 -12.95 12.07 16.96
N MET A 33 -12.35 11.52 15.88
CA MET A 33 -12.86 11.66 14.52
C MET A 33 -14.15 10.88 14.28
N ASP A 34 -14.99 11.41 13.39
CA ASP A 34 -16.19 10.71 12.91
C ASP A 34 -15.81 9.45 12.12
N ARG A 35 -16.55 8.37 12.38
CA ARG A 35 -16.34 7.06 11.74
C ARG A 35 -17.63 6.23 11.80
N GLU A 36 -17.78 5.29 10.86
CA GLU A 36 -18.90 4.39 10.78
C GLU A 36 -18.44 2.96 11.13
N GLU A 37 -19.00 2.38 12.18
CA GLU A 37 -18.62 1.02 12.64
C GLU A 37 -17.09 0.84 12.84
N GLY A 38 -16.39 1.92 13.23
CA GLY A 38 -14.95 1.95 13.42
C GLY A 38 -14.12 2.24 12.16
N PHE A 39 -14.73 2.27 10.99
CA PHE A 39 -14.06 2.64 9.74
C PHE A 39 -14.07 4.14 9.51
N TYR A 40 -13.01 4.67 8.94
CA TYR A 40 -12.79 6.09 8.70
C TYR A 40 -13.21 6.51 7.29
N TYR A 41 -13.61 7.77 7.15
CA TYR A 41 -13.84 8.37 5.85
C TYR A 41 -12.52 8.54 5.09
N HIS A 42 -12.56 8.31 3.78
CA HIS A 42 -11.40 8.43 2.90
C HIS A 42 -10.82 9.85 2.93
N PHE A 43 -11.67 10.86 2.81
CA PHE A 43 -11.28 12.26 2.92
C PHE A 43 -11.98 12.95 4.09
N VAL A 44 -11.19 13.68 4.86
CA VAL A 44 -11.66 14.47 5.98
C VAL A 44 -11.15 15.90 5.86
N ASP A 45 -11.94 16.84 6.37
CA ASP A 45 -11.53 18.22 6.50
C ASP A 45 -10.44 18.36 7.56
N ILE A 46 -9.33 19.00 7.21
CA ILE A 46 -8.12 19.04 8.04
C ILE A 46 -8.30 19.82 9.36
N GLU A 47 -9.24 20.77 9.41
CA GLU A 47 -9.48 21.58 10.60
C GLU A 47 -10.47 20.91 11.56
N SER A 48 -11.53 20.32 11.02
CA SER A 48 -12.62 19.76 11.82
C SER A 48 -12.54 18.24 12.02
N GLY A 49 -11.75 17.52 11.22
CA GLY A 49 -11.72 16.05 11.20
C GLY A 49 -13.00 15.40 10.69
N LYS A 50 -13.94 16.19 10.12
CA LYS A 50 -15.20 15.69 9.59
C LYS A 50 -15.10 15.26 8.14
N ARG A 51 -16.01 14.38 7.73
CA ARG A 51 -16.16 13.95 6.34
C ARG A 51 -16.11 15.12 5.36
N ALA A 52 -15.26 15.04 4.33
CA ALA A 52 -15.16 16.03 3.26
C ALA A 52 -15.74 15.48 1.95
N TRP A 53 -16.29 16.36 1.10
CA TRP A 53 -16.75 16.10 -0.29
C TRP A 53 -17.67 14.87 -0.47
N GLU A 54 -18.47 14.53 0.53
CA GLU A 54 -19.27 13.30 0.51
C GLU A 54 -18.45 12.03 0.24
N SER A 55 -17.18 12.02 0.69
CA SER A 55 -16.31 10.88 0.54
C SER A 55 -16.90 9.64 1.21
N GLU A 56 -16.54 8.48 0.70
CA GLU A 56 -16.91 7.19 1.29
C GLU A 56 -16.14 6.91 2.57
N VAL A 57 -16.69 6.04 3.37
CA VAL A 57 -15.95 5.25 4.34
C VAL A 57 -15.21 4.18 3.57
N SER A 58 -13.89 4.11 3.73
CA SER A 58 -13.02 3.22 2.95
C SER A 58 -12.52 2.05 3.78
N SER A 59 -12.69 0.84 3.25
CA SER A 59 -12.15 -0.38 3.89
C SER A 59 -10.63 -0.44 3.81
N ILE A 60 -10.04 -0.05 2.68
CA ILE A 60 -8.59 -0.15 2.48
C ILE A 60 -7.83 0.99 3.18
N ASP A 61 -8.32 2.24 3.11
CA ASP A 61 -7.66 3.36 3.79
C ASP A 61 -7.69 3.17 5.31
N THR A 62 -8.80 2.63 5.84
CA THR A 62 -8.87 2.23 7.24
C THR A 62 -7.86 1.13 7.56
N SER A 63 -7.67 0.15 6.66
CA SER A 63 -6.67 -0.92 6.86
C SER A 63 -5.24 -0.37 6.90
N ILE A 64 -4.89 0.52 5.97
CA ILE A 64 -3.60 1.23 5.96
C ILE A 64 -3.41 2.04 7.25
N LEU A 65 -4.46 2.73 7.70
CA LEU A 65 -4.42 3.47 8.96
C LEU A 65 -4.19 2.53 10.14
N MET A 66 -4.89 1.39 10.21
CA MET A 66 -4.73 0.42 11.31
C MET A 66 -3.34 -0.20 11.33
N MET A 67 -2.70 -0.44 10.19
CA MET A 67 -1.30 -0.84 10.15
C MET A 67 -0.37 0.21 10.81
N GLY A 68 -0.61 1.49 10.51
CA GLY A 68 0.10 2.58 11.17
C GLY A 68 -0.18 2.68 12.67
N VAL A 69 -1.43 2.51 13.08
CA VAL A 69 -1.87 2.53 14.49
C VAL A 69 -1.22 1.39 15.27
N LEU A 70 -1.27 0.16 14.74
CA LEU A 70 -0.64 -0.99 15.39
C LEU A 70 0.88 -0.87 15.46
N SER A 71 1.52 -0.29 14.42
CA SER A 71 2.97 -0.11 14.42
C SER A 71 3.47 0.80 15.55
N VAL A 72 2.76 1.91 15.80
CA VAL A 72 3.13 2.80 16.91
C VAL A 72 2.75 2.20 18.28
N GLY A 73 1.65 1.45 18.31
CA GLY A 73 1.25 0.71 19.51
C GLY A 73 2.29 -0.33 19.94
N GLU A 74 2.80 -1.10 18.97
CA GLU A 74 3.85 -2.12 19.20
C GLU A 74 5.18 -1.49 19.61
N TYR A 75 5.58 -0.39 18.94
CA TYR A 75 6.86 0.27 19.21
C TYR A 75 6.92 0.91 20.57
N PHE A 76 5.92 1.69 20.96
CA PHE A 76 5.94 2.45 22.22
C PHE A 76 5.37 1.66 23.42
N GLY A 77 4.41 0.77 23.17
CA GLY A 77 3.68 0.10 24.26
C GLY A 77 2.91 1.08 25.17
N GLY A 78 2.63 0.65 26.40
CA GLY A 78 2.01 1.48 27.45
C GLY A 78 0.77 2.23 26.99
N GLU A 79 0.67 3.53 27.27
CA GLU A 79 -0.48 4.38 26.91
C GLU A 79 -0.74 4.42 25.39
N ILE A 80 0.32 4.49 24.57
CA ILE A 80 0.19 4.47 23.10
C ILE A 80 -0.37 3.13 22.65
N GLY A 81 0.10 2.02 23.22
CA GLY A 81 -0.41 0.69 22.94
C GLY A 81 -1.89 0.55 23.30
N GLU A 82 -2.30 1.03 24.48
CA GLU A 82 -3.71 1.02 24.91
C GLU A 82 -4.60 1.82 23.96
N LYS A 83 -4.19 3.03 23.55
CA LYS A 83 -4.92 3.85 22.57
C LYS A 83 -4.98 3.18 21.19
N ALA A 84 -3.88 2.58 20.75
CA ALA A 84 -3.83 1.87 19.47
C ALA A 84 -4.85 0.73 19.42
N TYR A 85 -4.91 -0.11 20.45
CA TYR A 85 -5.91 -1.18 20.53
C TYR A 85 -7.31 -0.64 20.76
N GLN A 86 -7.50 0.44 21.51
CA GLN A 86 -8.81 1.10 21.63
C GLN A 86 -9.35 1.55 20.26
N ILE A 87 -8.49 2.03 19.35
CA ILE A 87 -8.88 2.38 17.97
C ILE A 87 -9.16 1.12 17.15
N TYR A 88 -8.20 0.19 17.13
CA TYR A 88 -8.26 -1.01 16.31
C TYR A 88 -9.45 -1.91 16.67
N ASP A 89 -9.72 -2.15 17.93
CA ASP A 89 -10.77 -3.05 18.42
C ASP A 89 -12.19 -2.56 18.14
N THR A 90 -12.35 -1.28 17.75
CA THR A 90 -13.64 -0.73 17.33
C THR A 90 -13.97 -1.00 15.87
N VAL A 91 -13.02 -1.45 15.05
CA VAL A 91 -13.25 -1.73 13.64
C VAL A 91 -14.07 -3.00 13.48
N ASN A 92 -15.32 -2.85 13.08
CA ASN A 92 -16.27 -3.93 12.86
C ASN A 92 -16.08 -4.54 11.47
N TRP A 93 -15.04 -5.36 11.28
CA TRP A 93 -14.70 -5.96 9.99
C TRP A 93 -15.87 -6.70 9.32
N PRO A 94 -16.71 -7.52 10.04
CA PRO A 94 -17.88 -8.14 9.45
C PRO A 94 -18.88 -7.17 8.82
N TRP A 95 -18.94 -5.91 9.28
CA TRP A 95 -19.86 -4.93 8.71
C TRP A 95 -19.55 -4.60 7.23
N PHE A 96 -18.29 -4.66 6.83
CA PHE A 96 -17.87 -4.45 5.43
C PHE A 96 -17.93 -5.73 4.59
N LEU A 97 -18.31 -6.89 5.16
CA LEU A 97 -18.37 -8.16 4.43
C LEU A 97 -19.74 -8.36 3.77
N ASP A 98 -19.73 -8.67 2.47
CA ASP A 98 -20.89 -9.23 1.79
C ASP A 98 -20.97 -10.73 2.06
N ASP A 99 -21.84 -11.14 2.97
CA ASP A 99 -22.04 -12.54 3.37
C ASP A 99 -22.43 -13.45 2.20
N ASN A 100 -23.12 -12.91 1.18
CA ASN A 100 -23.55 -13.72 0.04
C ASN A 100 -22.40 -14.02 -0.92
N ARG A 101 -21.48 -13.05 -1.09
CA ARG A 101 -20.32 -13.19 -1.98
C ARG A 101 -19.06 -13.63 -1.24
N GLN A 102 -19.06 -13.56 0.07
CA GLN A 102 -17.87 -13.75 0.91
C GLN A 102 -16.70 -12.86 0.45
N MET A 103 -17.01 -11.57 0.20
CA MET A 103 -16.07 -10.56 -0.27
C MET A 103 -16.26 -9.27 0.52
N PHE A 104 -15.18 -8.57 0.82
CA PHE A 104 -15.28 -7.24 1.36
C PHE A 104 -15.75 -6.23 0.30
N TYR A 105 -16.64 -5.32 0.71
CA TYR A 105 -16.92 -4.13 -0.06
C TYR A 105 -15.71 -3.18 -0.06
N MET A 106 -15.60 -2.33 -1.09
CA MET A 106 -14.55 -1.31 -1.16
C MET A 106 -14.91 -0.08 -0.34
N ALA A 107 -16.18 0.34 -0.41
CA ALA A 107 -16.65 1.61 0.06
C ALA A 107 -18.05 1.53 0.66
N TYR A 108 -18.35 2.45 1.58
CA TYR A 108 -19.69 2.71 2.08
C TYR A 108 -19.97 4.20 2.09
N ARG A 109 -21.13 4.59 1.56
CA ARG A 109 -21.63 5.98 1.69
C ARG A 109 -22.94 5.96 2.45
N PRO A 110 -23.13 6.82 3.48
CA PRO A 110 -24.38 6.90 4.22
C PRO A 110 -25.61 7.10 3.33
N GLU A 111 -25.43 7.80 2.19
CA GLU A 111 -26.49 8.14 1.24
C GLU A 111 -26.81 7.03 0.23
N LYS A 112 -25.86 6.08 0.02
CA LYS A 112 -25.95 5.08 -1.06
C LYS A 112 -25.82 3.64 -0.58
N GLY A 113 -25.23 3.41 0.60
CA GLY A 113 -24.88 2.08 1.08
C GLY A 113 -23.52 1.60 0.59
N PHE A 114 -23.32 0.28 0.53
CA PHE A 114 -22.08 -0.35 0.12
C PHE A 114 -21.87 -0.31 -1.38
N GLU A 115 -20.61 -0.08 -1.82
CA GLU A 115 -20.20 0.04 -3.22
C GLU A 115 -18.93 -0.75 -3.49
N GLY A 116 -18.85 -1.41 -4.66
CA GLY A 116 -17.68 -2.17 -5.10
C GLY A 116 -17.37 -3.39 -4.24
N HIS A 117 -16.53 -4.28 -4.77
CA HIS A 117 -16.02 -5.43 -4.02
C HIS A 117 -14.54 -5.59 -4.32
N TRP A 118 -13.79 -6.08 -3.33
CA TRP A 118 -12.42 -6.55 -3.52
C TRP A 118 -12.45 -7.93 -4.19
N ASP A 119 -12.88 -7.97 -5.45
CA ASP A 119 -13.13 -9.19 -6.22
C ASP A 119 -11.92 -9.65 -7.06
N PHE A 120 -10.88 -8.82 -7.14
CA PHE A 120 -9.63 -9.10 -7.82
C PHE A 120 -8.45 -8.78 -6.92
N TYR A 121 -7.28 -9.42 -7.14
CA TYR A 121 -6.08 -9.12 -6.37
C TYR A 121 -5.67 -7.64 -6.51
N ALA A 122 -5.34 -7.02 -5.39
CA ALA A 122 -4.78 -5.69 -5.27
C ALA A 122 -4.01 -5.55 -3.93
N GLU A 123 -4.01 -4.36 -3.32
CA GLU A 123 -3.30 -4.07 -2.05
C GLU A 123 -3.96 -4.63 -0.79
N GLN A 124 -5.10 -5.28 -0.88
CA GLN A 124 -5.97 -5.65 0.23
C GLN A 124 -5.48 -6.80 1.14
N LEU A 125 -4.33 -7.42 0.89
CA LEU A 125 -3.88 -8.57 1.72
C LEU A 125 -3.82 -8.21 3.20
N MET A 126 -3.33 -7.01 3.55
CA MET A 126 -3.28 -6.53 4.94
C MET A 126 -4.67 -6.42 5.58
N MET A 127 -5.70 -6.07 4.82
CA MET A 127 -7.08 -5.98 5.31
C MET A 127 -7.57 -7.35 5.79
N TYR A 128 -7.32 -8.41 5.03
CA TYR A 128 -7.68 -9.77 5.44
C TYR A 128 -6.89 -10.23 6.67
N VAL A 129 -5.59 -9.89 6.76
CA VAL A 129 -4.76 -10.22 7.92
C VAL A 129 -5.28 -9.51 9.17
N LEU A 130 -5.60 -8.21 9.07
CA LEU A 130 -6.20 -7.44 10.16
C LEU A 130 -7.57 -8.02 10.56
N ALA A 131 -8.46 -8.23 9.61
CA ALA A 131 -9.80 -8.74 9.88
C ALA A 131 -9.78 -10.13 10.53
N ALA A 132 -8.95 -11.05 10.03
CA ALA A 132 -8.80 -12.38 10.64
C ALA A 132 -8.13 -12.32 12.02
N GLY A 133 -7.15 -11.40 12.20
CA GLY A 133 -6.43 -11.21 13.46
C GLY A 133 -7.25 -10.56 14.58
N SER A 134 -8.36 -9.89 14.24
CA SER A 134 -9.20 -9.21 15.23
C SER A 134 -9.72 -10.15 16.30
N VAL A 135 -9.69 -9.67 17.55
CA VAL A 135 -10.23 -10.41 18.71
C VAL A 135 -11.70 -10.06 18.95
N THR A 136 -12.07 -8.82 18.62
CA THR A 136 -13.41 -8.28 18.87
C THR A 136 -14.38 -8.55 17.73
N HIS A 137 -13.93 -8.38 16.48
CA HIS A 137 -14.74 -8.49 15.28
C HIS A 137 -14.02 -9.30 14.19
N PRO A 138 -13.72 -10.59 14.45
CA PRO A 138 -12.97 -11.40 13.50
C PRO A 138 -13.79 -11.78 12.28
N VAL A 139 -13.10 -11.92 11.15
CA VAL A 139 -13.61 -12.54 9.92
C VAL A 139 -12.82 -13.83 9.70
N ASP A 140 -13.48 -14.89 9.21
CA ASP A 140 -12.80 -16.14 8.89
C ASP A 140 -11.93 -16.07 7.63
N GLU A 141 -11.30 -17.17 7.22
CA GLU A 141 -10.37 -17.20 6.09
C GLU A 141 -11.06 -17.18 4.72
N VAL A 142 -12.36 -17.43 4.62
CA VAL A 142 -13.07 -17.62 3.34
C VAL A 142 -12.93 -16.39 2.43
N PRO A 143 -13.14 -15.15 2.89
CA PRO A 143 -13.02 -13.96 2.04
C PRO A 143 -11.62 -13.78 1.42
N TYR A 144 -10.57 -14.16 2.15
CA TYR A 144 -9.20 -14.12 1.63
C TYR A 144 -8.99 -15.07 0.44
N TYR A 145 -9.70 -16.20 0.39
CA TYR A 145 -9.59 -17.19 -0.69
C TYR A 145 -10.64 -17.01 -1.80
N THR A 146 -11.48 -16.00 -1.72
CA THR A 146 -12.60 -15.79 -2.65
C THR A 146 -12.27 -14.82 -3.80
N PHE A 147 -11.39 -13.84 -3.60
CA PHE A 147 -11.02 -12.90 -4.65
C PHE A 147 -10.26 -13.59 -5.81
N THR A 148 -10.43 -13.04 -7.01
CA THR A 148 -9.80 -13.58 -8.24
C THR A 148 -8.28 -13.45 -8.19
N ARG A 149 -7.60 -14.58 -8.36
CA ARG A 149 -6.13 -14.72 -8.47
C ARG A 149 -5.75 -15.06 -9.90
N HIS A 150 -5.93 -14.09 -10.80
CA HIS A 150 -5.65 -14.31 -12.22
C HIS A 150 -4.15 -14.32 -12.47
N VAL A 151 -3.66 -15.40 -13.09
CA VAL A 151 -2.24 -15.63 -13.34
C VAL A 151 -1.91 -15.35 -14.79
N ALA A 152 -0.92 -14.49 -15.03
CA ALA A 152 -0.38 -14.23 -16.36
C ALA A 152 1.11 -13.82 -16.24
N SER A 153 1.79 -13.66 -17.38
CA SER A 153 3.17 -13.20 -17.44
C SER A 153 3.33 -12.06 -18.44
N TYR A 154 4.39 -11.27 -18.30
CA TYR A 154 4.82 -10.33 -19.32
C TYR A 154 6.01 -10.90 -20.12
N GLY A 155 5.88 -10.90 -21.44
CA GLY A 155 6.94 -11.43 -22.32
C GLY A 155 7.31 -12.88 -21.97
N ASN A 156 8.59 -13.12 -21.77
CA ASN A 156 9.13 -14.42 -21.33
C ASN A 156 9.35 -14.49 -19.81
N GLY A 157 8.76 -13.56 -19.05
CA GLY A 157 8.88 -13.56 -17.59
C GLY A 157 8.10 -14.67 -16.91
N GLU A 158 8.39 -14.90 -15.64
CA GLU A 158 7.67 -15.88 -14.83
C GLU A 158 6.21 -15.46 -14.60
N PRO A 159 5.28 -16.41 -14.57
CA PRO A 159 3.88 -16.12 -14.28
C PRO A 159 3.68 -15.68 -12.82
N PHE A 160 2.75 -14.76 -12.62
CA PHE A 160 2.37 -14.23 -11.31
C PHE A 160 0.90 -13.84 -11.24
N ILE A 161 0.36 -13.74 -10.03
CA ILE A 161 -0.99 -13.22 -9.80
C ILE A 161 -0.94 -11.71 -9.95
N HIS A 162 -1.64 -11.18 -10.95
CA HIS A 162 -1.59 -9.74 -11.25
C HIS A 162 -2.83 -8.99 -10.76
N SER A 163 -2.69 -7.68 -10.53
CA SER A 163 -3.78 -6.78 -10.20
C SER A 163 -4.53 -6.30 -11.45
N TRP A 164 -5.71 -5.68 -11.23
CA TRP A 164 -6.60 -5.31 -12.34
C TRP A 164 -5.95 -4.36 -13.35
N PHE A 165 -5.26 -3.33 -12.89
CA PHE A 165 -4.56 -2.37 -13.76
C PHE A 165 -3.06 -2.65 -13.90
N GLY A 166 -2.49 -3.58 -13.15
CA GLY A 166 -1.05 -3.80 -13.12
C GLY A 166 -0.27 -2.65 -12.49
N SER A 167 -0.91 -1.85 -11.63
CA SER A 167 -0.27 -0.77 -10.88
C SER A 167 0.64 -1.30 -9.77
N LEU A 168 1.85 -0.73 -9.62
CA LEU A 168 2.84 -1.27 -8.67
C LEU A 168 2.44 -1.15 -7.20
N PHE A 169 1.74 -0.09 -6.80
CA PHE A 169 1.34 0.08 -5.40
C PHE A 169 0.57 -1.14 -4.87
N THR A 170 -0.20 -1.82 -5.73
CA THR A 170 -0.99 -3.00 -5.37
C THR A 170 -0.13 -4.17 -4.90
N TYR A 171 1.13 -4.24 -5.34
CA TYR A 171 2.09 -5.27 -4.95
C TYR A 171 2.99 -4.83 -3.79
N GLN A 172 2.85 -3.60 -3.30
CA GLN A 172 3.75 -2.98 -2.32
C GLN A 172 3.09 -2.77 -0.96
N TYR A 173 1.86 -2.24 -0.92
CA TYR A 173 1.26 -1.72 0.31
C TYR A 173 1.20 -2.74 1.46
N SER A 174 0.74 -3.94 1.21
CA SER A 174 0.70 -4.97 2.26
C SER A 174 2.10 -5.36 2.75
N HIS A 175 3.09 -5.31 1.85
CA HIS A 175 4.49 -5.60 2.18
C HIS A 175 5.19 -4.47 2.94
N ALA A 176 4.59 -3.30 3.08
CA ALA A 176 5.19 -2.24 3.87
C ALA A 176 5.25 -2.59 5.37
N TRP A 177 4.33 -3.44 5.85
CA TRP A 177 4.22 -3.83 7.25
C TRP A 177 4.34 -5.34 7.50
N ILE A 178 3.93 -6.18 6.54
CA ILE A 178 3.91 -7.63 6.70
C ILE A 178 5.04 -8.25 5.90
N ASP A 179 5.94 -8.96 6.58
CA ASP A 179 7.01 -9.71 5.96
C ASP A 179 6.50 -11.06 5.45
N PHE A 180 6.17 -11.12 4.16
CA PHE A 180 5.72 -12.35 3.51
C PHE A 180 6.85 -13.21 2.96
N ARG A 181 8.13 -12.86 3.14
CA ARG A 181 9.27 -13.56 2.51
C ARG A 181 9.27 -15.05 2.77
N ASP A 182 9.06 -15.43 4.01
CA ASP A 182 9.09 -16.84 4.45
C ASP A 182 7.71 -17.47 4.56
N TYR A 183 6.64 -16.78 4.11
CA TYR A 183 5.28 -17.27 4.27
C TYR A 183 4.68 -17.73 2.94
N VAL A 184 3.99 -18.87 3.01
CA VAL A 184 3.21 -19.44 1.90
C VAL A 184 1.79 -19.65 2.41
N ASP A 185 0.78 -19.25 1.63
CA ASP A 185 -0.61 -19.52 1.98
C ASP A 185 -1.03 -20.97 1.65
N ARG A 186 -2.24 -21.36 2.06
CA ARG A 186 -2.80 -22.71 1.82
C ARG A 186 -2.79 -23.13 0.34
N GLU A 187 -2.86 -22.18 -0.60
CA GLU A 187 -2.86 -22.45 -2.04
C GLU A 187 -1.45 -22.47 -2.64
N GLY A 188 -0.44 -22.33 -1.81
CA GLY A 188 0.97 -22.37 -2.23
C GLY A 188 1.49 -21.04 -2.75
N VAL A 189 0.81 -19.92 -2.50
CA VAL A 189 1.25 -18.60 -2.94
C VAL A 189 2.20 -17.99 -1.91
N ASN A 190 3.41 -17.65 -2.37
CA ASN A 190 4.31 -16.72 -1.69
C ASN A 190 4.11 -15.32 -2.29
N TRP A 191 3.50 -14.42 -1.53
CA TRP A 191 3.18 -13.07 -2.03
C TRP A 191 4.41 -12.19 -2.24
N PHE A 192 5.50 -12.45 -1.52
CA PHE A 192 6.74 -11.71 -1.74
C PHE A 192 7.38 -12.09 -3.09
N ASP A 193 7.46 -13.38 -3.41
CA ASP A 193 7.91 -13.87 -4.72
C ASP A 193 6.98 -13.36 -5.85
N ASN A 194 5.67 -13.33 -5.61
CA ASN A 194 4.70 -12.76 -6.53
C ASN A 194 4.98 -11.28 -6.84
N SER A 195 5.32 -10.48 -5.81
CA SER A 195 5.63 -9.05 -5.96
C SER A 195 6.99 -8.81 -6.63
N ILE A 196 7.98 -9.70 -6.44
CA ILE A 196 9.23 -9.69 -7.22
C ILE A 196 8.93 -9.86 -8.71
N LYS A 197 8.13 -10.86 -9.07
CA LYS A 197 7.76 -11.15 -10.47
C LYS A 197 6.98 -10.02 -11.11
N ALA A 198 6.04 -9.41 -10.37
CA ALA A 198 5.28 -8.25 -10.82
C ALA A 198 6.17 -7.03 -11.07
N SER A 199 7.10 -6.74 -10.15
CA SER A 199 8.05 -5.62 -10.29
C SER A 199 8.99 -5.83 -11.48
N LEU A 200 9.48 -7.05 -11.70
CA LEU A 200 10.29 -7.40 -12.87
C LEU A 200 9.51 -7.31 -14.16
N ALA A 201 8.21 -7.67 -14.17
CA ALA A 201 7.35 -7.53 -15.34
C ALA A 201 7.19 -6.07 -15.73
N GLN A 202 6.97 -5.18 -14.77
CA GLN A 202 6.90 -3.73 -15.01
C GLN A 202 8.22 -3.15 -15.51
N TYR A 203 9.34 -3.55 -14.91
CA TYR A 203 10.67 -3.15 -15.37
C TYR A 203 10.91 -3.59 -16.83
N ASN A 204 10.63 -4.86 -17.16
CA ASN A 204 10.80 -5.38 -18.53
C ASN A 204 9.88 -4.66 -19.52
N PHE A 205 8.65 -4.34 -19.11
CA PHE A 205 7.75 -3.53 -19.94
C PHE A 205 8.36 -2.15 -20.24
N ALA A 206 8.91 -1.45 -19.23
CA ALA A 206 9.54 -0.16 -19.44
C ALA A 206 10.75 -0.25 -20.38
N VAL A 207 11.58 -1.30 -20.26
CA VAL A 207 12.70 -1.55 -21.19
C VAL A 207 12.21 -1.74 -22.64
N ASP A 208 11.15 -2.53 -22.84
CA ASP A 208 10.57 -2.76 -24.18
C ASP A 208 9.96 -1.48 -24.77
N MET A 209 9.54 -0.53 -23.93
CA MET A 209 8.95 0.75 -24.33
C MET A 209 9.96 1.87 -24.58
N ASP A 210 11.24 1.69 -24.22
CA ASP A 210 12.32 2.68 -24.33
C ASP A 210 12.43 3.36 -25.71
N SER A 211 12.18 2.61 -26.78
CA SER A 211 12.21 3.16 -28.15
C SER A 211 10.96 3.93 -28.56
N LYS A 212 9.89 3.84 -27.76
CA LYS A 212 8.57 4.44 -28.05
C LYS A 212 8.32 5.71 -27.26
N TYR A 213 8.85 5.79 -26.07
CA TYR A 213 8.62 6.85 -25.09
C TYR A 213 9.93 7.51 -24.67
N GLU A 214 9.87 8.78 -24.26
CA GLU A 214 11.05 9.53 -23.83
C GLU A 214 11.36 9.31 -22.35
N THR A 215 10.34 9.01 -21.52
CA THR A 215 10.49 8.80 -20.08
C THR A 215 10.75 7.34 -19.74
N LEU A 216 9.89 6.43 -20.26
CA LEU A 216 9.95 5.00 -19.96
C LEU A 216 11.21 4.33 -20.53
N GLY A 217 11.95 3.61 -19.70
CA GLY A 217 13.15 2.91 -20.12
C GLY A 217 13.82 2.16 -18.96
N PRO A 218 15.02 1.61 -19.17
CA PRO A 218 15.72 0.77 -18.18
C PRO A 218 16.09 1.51 -16.89
N ASN A 219 16.18 2.83 -16.91
CA ASN A 219 16.49 3.66 -15.77
C ASN A 219 15.31 4.52 -15.29
N ALA A 220 14.15 4.37 -15.92
CA ALA A 220 12.93 5.10 -15.60
C ALA A 220 11.71 4.20 -15.79
N TRP A 221 11.19 3.67 -14.70
CA TRP A 221 10.06 2.75 -14.67
C TRP A 221 9.24 2.95 -13.40
N GLY A 222 8.10 2.34 -13.32
CA GLY A 222 7.24 2.46 -12.15
C GLY A 222 5.92 3.09 -12.50
N LEU A 223 5.05 2.31 -13.15
CA LEU A 223 3.68 2.69 -13.46
C LEU A 223 2.79 2.35 -12.27
N THR A 224 2.20 3.38 -11.70
CA THR A 224 1.26 3.27 -10.58
C THR A 224 0.23 4.39 -10.66
N ALA A 225 -0.90 4.27 -9.96
CA ALA A 225 -1.84 5.37 -9.82
C ALA A 225 -1.12 6.61 -9.31
N CYS A 226 -1.20 7.72 -10.04
CA CYS A 226 -0.50 8.98 -9.75
C CYS A 226 -1.14 10.15 -10.51
N ASP A 227 -0.65 11.34 -10.27
CA ASP A 227 -0.97 12.49 -11.12
C ASP A 227 -0.34 12.35 -12.51
N GLY A 228 -0.95 13.00 -13.48
CA GLY A 228 -0.49 13.06 -14.86
C GLY A 228 -0.73 14.42 -15.49
N PRO A 229 -0.25 14.68 -16.70
CA PRO A 229 -0.42 15.98 -17.38
C PRO A 229 -1.90 16.42 -17.52
N ASN A 230 -2.81 15.46 -17.49
CA ASN A 230 -4.27 15.68 -17.58
C ASN A 230 -5.01 15.46 -16.25
N GLY A 231 -4.32 15.42 -15.12
CA GLY A 231 -4.84 15.14 -13.79
C GLY A 231 -4.64 13.68 -13.37
N TYR A 232 -5.05 13.37 -12.14
CA TYR A 232 -4.90 12.04 -11.55
C TYR A 232 -5.48 10.93 -12.41
N ASN A 233 -4.75 9.83 -12.55
CA ASN A 233 -5.21 8.64 -13.26
C ASN A 233 -4.88 7.36 -12.48
N GLY A 234 -5.91 6.74 -11.89
CA GLY A 234 -5.79 5.49 -11.14
C GLY A 234 -5.50 4.24 -12.00
N ARG A 235 -5.48 4.37 -13.34
CA ARG A 235 -5.27 3.26 -14.27
C ARG A 235 -3.81 3.13 -14.75
N TYR A 236 -2.91 4.02 -14.35
CA TYR A 236 -1.50 3.86 -14.67
C TYR A 236 -0.98 2.52 -14.15
N GLY A 237 -0.48 1.72 -15.06
CA GLY A 237 -0.01 0.36 -14.80
C GLY A 237 0.60 -0.27 -16.03
N ALA A 238 1.10 -1.48 -15.90
CA ALA A 238 1.70 -2.24 -16.98
C ALA A 238 1.01 -3.62 -17.15
N PRO A 239 1.13 -4.24 -18.33
CA PRO A 239 0.67 -5.60 -18.52
C PRO A 239 1.44 -6.61 -17.65
N PRO A 240 0.79 -7.71 -17.22
CA PRO A 240 -0.59 -8.10 -17.51
C PRO A 240 -1.62 -7.31 -16.71
N SER A 241 -2.83 -7.11 -17.26
CA SER A 241 -3.92 -6.37 -16.65
C SER A 241 -5.30 -6.91 -17.03
N GLY A 242 -6.24 -6.93 -16.09
CA GLY A 242 -7.58 -7.50 -16.31
C GLY A 242 -7.56 -8.91 -16.88
N PHE A 243 -8.66 -9.36 -17.48
CA PHE A 243 -8.72 -10.66 -18.15
C PHE A 243 -8.24 -10.61 -19.61
N ASP A 244 -8.27 -9.44 -20.21
CA ASP A 244 -8.00 -9.20 -21.64
C ASP A 244 -6.68 -8.46 -21.90
N ASN A 245 -5.95 -8.15 -20.87
CA ASN A 245 -4.70 -7.38 -20.90
C ASN A 245 -4.84 -5.97 -21.49
N GLN A 246 -6.00 -5.31 -21.28
CA GLN A 246 -6.32 -3.98 -21.82
C GLN A 246 -6.77 -2.97 -20.76
N GLN A 247 -6.60 -3.28 -19.48
CA GLN A 247 -7.12 -2.43 -18.41
C GLN A 247 -6.11 -1.37 -17.93
N HIS A 248 -4.82 -1.58 -18.18
CA HIS A 248 -3.78 -0.60 -17.86
C HIS A 248 -3.80 0.61 -18.80
N TYR A 249 -3.27 1.73 -18.31
CA TYR A 249 -3.08 2.97 -19.10
C TYR A 249 -1.62 3.40 -19.06
N VAL A 250 -1.09 3.83 -20.21
CA VAL A 250 0.30 4.28 -20.37
C VAL A 250 0.34 5.46 -21.35
N ASP A 251 0.86 6.57 -20.89
CA ASP A 251 1.09 7.79 -21.70
C ASP A 251 2.50 8.36 -21.52
N ASP A 252 3.44 7.56 -21.03
CA ASP A 252 4.80 7.93 -20.68
C ASP A 252 4.97 8.61 -19.30
N THR A 253 3.89 8.75 -18.52
CA THR A 253 3.96 9.26 -17.14
C THR A 253 4.51 8.21 -16.19
N ILE A 254 5.46 8.58 -15.35
CA ILE A 254 6.08 7.73 -14.31
C ILE A 254 5.98 8.38 -12.95
N ALA A 255 5.69 7.56 -11.94
CA ALA A 255 5.78 7.93 -10.53
C ALA A 255 7.05 7.35 -9.89
N PRO A 256 8.02 8.18 -9.46
CA PRO A 256 9.25 7.70 -8.84
C PRO A 256 9.04 6.80 -7.62
N CYS A 257 7.98 7.04 -6.85
CA CYS A 257 7.63 6.25 -5.68
C CYS A 257 7.52 4.76 -5.99
N ALA A 258 6.94 4.39 -7.12
CA ALA A 258 6.68 3.00 -7.50
C ALA A 258 7.96 2.17 -7.71
N ALA A 259 8.95 2.70 -8.47
CA ALA A 259 10.22 2.02 -8.64
C ALA A 259 11.05 2.00 -7.34
N ILE A 260 11.03 3.09 -6.58
CA ILE A 260 11.80 3.20 -5.33
C ILE A 260 11.22 2.26 -4.26
N ALA A 261 9.90 2.21 -4.10
CA ALA A 261 9.26 1.30 -3.15
C ALA A 261 9.43 -0.19 -3.53
N SER A 262 9.80 -0.49 -4.78
CA SER A 262 10.20 -1.84 -5.21
C SER A 262 11.63 -2.23 -4.82
N MET A 263 12.38 -1.40 -4.09
CA MET A 263 13.79 -1.65 -3.72
C MET A 263 13.99 -3.02 -3.05
N ILE A 264 13.08 -3.45 -2.22
CA ILE A 264 13.16 -4.76 -1.53
C ILE A 264 12.94 -5.95 -2.49
N PHE A 265 12.21 -5.73 -3.60
CA PHE A 265 11.89 -6.76 -4.60
C PHE A 265 12.92 -6.80 -5.73
N THR A 266 13.36 -5.63 -6.18
CA THR A 266 14.24 -5.46 -7.35
C THR A 266 15.35 -4.45 -7.06
N PRO A 267 16.25 -4.73 -6.10
CA PRO A 267 17.19 -3.74 -5.57
C PRO A 267 18.06 -3.11 -6.67
N LYS A 268 18.56 -3.89 -7.62
CA LYS A 268 19.43 -3.38 -8.69
C LYS A 268 18.68 -2.40 -9.62
N GLN A 269 17.49 -2.77 -10.06
CA GLN A 269 16.68 -1.97 -10.99
C GLN A 269 16.15 -0.71 -10.30
N SER A 270 15.73 -0.85 -9.04
CA SER A 270 15.24 0.28 -8.23
C SER A 270 16.34 1.27 -7.88
N GLU A 271 17.56 0.80 -7.58
CA GLU A 271 18.72 1.68 -7.35
C GLU A 271 19.08 2.47 -8.61
N GLN A 272 19.08 1.84 -9.78
CA GLN A 272 19.33 2.52 -11.06
C GLN A 272 18.28 3.59 -11.34
N ALA A 273 17.00 3.28 -11.10
CA ALA A 273 15.92 4.23 -11.24
C ALA A 273 16.07 5.41 -10.25
N LEU A 274 16.36 5.14 -8.99
CA LEU A 274 16.60 6.17 -7.98
C LEU A 274 17.75 7.11 -8.37
N GLN A 275 18.87 6.58 -8.88
CA GLN A 275 20.00 7.38 -9.36
C GLN A 275 19.60 8.26 -10.54
N ASN A 276 18.80 7.75 -11.47
CA ASN A 276 18.28 8.50 -12.60
C ASN A 276 17.35 9.64 -12.12
N TYR A 277 16.34 9.35 -11.29
CA TYR A 277 15.44 10.36 -10.74
C TYR A 277 16.21 11.43 -9.95
N ALA A 278 17.23 11.02 -9.19
CA ALA A 278 18.09 11.95 -8.47
C ALA A 278 18.93 12.84 -9.39
N SER A 279 19.09 12.52 -10.66
CA SER A 279 19.80 13.36 -11.65
C SER A 279 18.91 14.42 -12.33
N ILE A 280 17.57 14.35 -12.15
CA ILE A 280 16.59 15.27 -12.75
C ILE A 280 16.28 16.38 -11.73
N PRO A 281 16.74 17.63 -11.94
CA PRO A 281 16.55 18.70 -10.97
C PRO A 281 15.08 19.09 -10.78
N GLU A 282 14.30 19.10 -11.88
CA GLU A 282 12.90 19.49 -11.92
C GLU A 282 11.99 18.55 -11.13
N LEU A 283 12.42 17.30 -10.94
CA LEU A 283 11.68 16.30 -10.18
C LEU A 283 11.85 16.43 -8.66
N LYS A 284 12.73 17.33 -8.19
CA LYS A 284 13.09 17.46 -6.77
C LYS A 284 12.41 18.64 -6.11
N GLY A 285 11.69 18.36 -5.01
CA GLY A 285 11.09 19.36 -4.16
C GLY A 285 11.63 19.34 -2.73
N LYS A 286 11.03 20.17 -1.88
CA LYS A 286 11.40 20.28 -0.46
C LYS A 286 11.28 18.95 0.31
N TYR A 287 10.35 18.09 -0.09
CA TYR A 287 10.02 16.83 0.56
C TYR A 287 10.43 15.60 -0.26
N GLY A 288 11.48 15.72 -1.07
CA GLY A 288 11.95 14.67 -1.98
C GLY A 288 11.37 14.83 -3.38
N PHE A 289 11.20 13.73 -4.11
CA PHE A 289 10.66 13.79 -5.47
C PHE A 289 9.20 14.23 -5.47
N TYR A 290 8.78 14.98 -6.48
CA TYR A 290 7.37 15.21 -6.79
C TYR A 290 6.69 13.90 -7.18
N ASP A 291 5.36 13.92 -7.31
CA ASP A 291 4.59 12.70 -7.48
C ASP A 291 4.91 11.98 -8.78
N ALA A 292 4.87 12.70 -9.90
CA ALA A 292 5.07 12.12 -11.22
C ALA A 292 5.76 13.06 -12.20
N TYR A 293 6.17 12.53 -13.35
CA TYR A 293 6.70 13.32 -14.46
C TYR A 293 6.52 12.60 -15.81
N ASN A 294 6.57 13.38 -16.91
CA ASN A 294 6.42 12.91 -18.28
C ASN A 294 7.30 13.76 -19.20
N LEU A 295 8.37 13.20 -19.75
CA LEU A 295 9.31 13.95 -20.62
C LEU A 295 8.73 14.20 -22.01
N THR A 296 7.90 13.31 -22.54
CA THR A 296 7.20 13.49 -23.82
C THR A 296 6.33 14.75 -23.81
N GLU A 297 5.70 15.06 -22.67
CA GLU A 297 4.83 16.23 -22.51
C GLU A 297 5.57 17.43 -21.86
N ASP A 298 6.89 17.33 -21.61
CA ASP A 298 7.68 18.33 -20.87
C ASP A 298 7.00 18.74 -19.57
N TRP A 299 6.46 17.74 -18.84
CA TRP A 299 5.64 17.93 -17.65
C TRP A 299 6.30 17.33 -16.41
N PHE A 300 6.32 18.11 -15.34
CA PHE A 300 6.70 17.69 -14.00
C PHE A 300 5.61 18.11 -13.02
N ASP A 301 5.19 17.18 -12.21
CA ASP A 301 4.26 17.49 -11.14
C ASP A 301 4.90 18.41 -10.10
N SER A 302 4.08 19.13 -9.36
CA SER A 302 4.48 19.95 -8.20
C SER A 302 3.96 19.42 -6.87
N ASP A 303 3.14 18.37 -6.89
CA ASP A 303 2.47 17.82 -5.73
C ASP A 303 3.36 16.86 -4.97
N VAL A 304 3.08 16.77 -3.68
CA VAL A 304 3.76 15.87 -2.74
C VAL A 304 2.67 15.03 -2.07
N ILE A 305 2.45 13.86 -2.62
CA ILE A 305 1.39 12.96 -2.18
C ILE A 305 1.86 12.16 -0.95
N GLY A 306 1.16 12.30 0.17
CA GLY A 306 1.58 11.71 1.43
C GLY A 306 1.61 10.18 1.42
N ILE A 307 0.66 9.54 0.72
CA ILE A 307 0.60 8.08 0.60
C ILE A 307 1.79 7.53 -0.20
N ASP A 308 2.24 8.22 -1.26
CA ASP A 308 3.38 7.82 -2.09
C ASP A 308 4.71 8.00 -1.37
N LYS A 309 4.84 9.08 -0.57
CA LYS A 309 5.99 9.26 0.32
C LYS A 309 6.02 8.20 1.41
N GLY A 310 4.85 7.85 1.93
CA GLY A 310 4.70 6.82 2.95
C GLY A 310 5.21 5.47 2.48
N ILE A 311 4.67 4.96 1.36
CA ILE A 311 5.09 3.66 0.84
C ILE A 311 6.58 3.63 0.49
N THR A 312 7.10 4.72 -0.11
CA THR A 312 8.52 4.85 -0.42
C THR A 312 9.38 4.72 0.85
N LEU A 313 9.04 5.47 1.89
CA LEU A 313 9.81 5.50 3.13
C LEU A 313 9.80 4.16 3.86
N LEU A 314 8.63 3.53 4.00
CA LEU A 314 8.49 2.25 4.68
C LEU A 314 9.23 1.12 3.96
N MET A 315 9.08 1.05 2.64
CA MET A 315 9.74 0.02 1.84
C MET A 315 11.26 0.20 1.81
N LEU A 316 11.76 1.43 1.78
CA LEU A 316 13.20 1.69 1.90
C LEU A 316 13.74 1.31 3.27
N ALA A 317 13.01 1.60 4.37
CA ALA A 317 13.42 1.20 5.71
C ALA A 317 13.49 -0.34 5.85
N ASN A 318 12.53 -1.06 5.25
CA ASN A 318 12.59 -2.52 5.21
C ASN A 318 13.72 -3.05 4.32
N ALA A 319 13.98 -2.42 3.18
CA ALA A 319 15.08 -2.82 2.30
C ALA A 319 16.47 -2.60 2.94
N GLU A 320 16.60 -1.58 3.80
CA GLU A 320 17.85 -1.24 4.47
C GLU A 320 18.16 -2.18 5.65
N ASN A 321 17.19 -2.37 6.56
CA ASN A 321 17.43 -3.10 7.81
C ASN A 321 16.21 -3.82 8.40
N ASN A 322 15.12 -4.01 7.64
CA ASN A 322 13.86 -4.65 8.07
C ASN A 322 13.13 -3.92 9.22
N PHE A 323 13.37 -2.64 9.42
CA PHE A 323 12.92 -1.92 10.62
C PHE A 323 11.41 -2.06 10.89
N VAL A 324 10.57 -1.86 9.87
CA VAL A 324 9.11 -1.96 10.06
C VAL A 324 8.70 -3.43 10.29
N TYR A 325 9.35 -4.38 9.61
CA TYR A 325 9.10 -5.81 9.80
C TYR A 325 9.46 -6.27 11.21
N GLU A 326 10.57 -5.80 11.79
CA GLU A 326 10.97 -6.15 13.16
C GLU A 326 9.94 -5.70 14.20
N ILE A 327 9.25 -4.59 13.95
CA ILE A 327 8.15 -4.11 14.80
C ILE A 327 6.89 -4.96 14.56
N MET A 328 6.45 -5.08 13.30
CA MET A 328 5.13 -5.60 13.00
C MET A 328 5.03 -7.12 13.08
N MET A 329 6.11 -7.84 12.83
CA MET A 329 6.11 -9.31 12.92
C MET A 329 6.24 -9.84 14.37
N GLN A 330 6.15 -8.95 15.37
CA GLN A 330 5.95 -9.29 16.79
C GLN A 330 4.49 -9.06 17.22
N ASN A 331 3.72 -8.28 16.45
CA ASN A 331 2.36 -7.91 16.80
C ASN A 331 1.42 -9.12 16.76
N GLU A 332 0.73 -9.38 17.88
CA GLU A 332 -0.14 -10.56 18.04
C GLU A 332 -1.29 -10.57 17.02
N THR A 333 -1.86 -9.41 16.67
CA THR A 333 -2.92 -9.32 15.67
C THR A 333 -2.47 -9.80 14.30
N ILE A 334 -1.27 -9.37 13.87
CA ILE A 334 -0.68 -9.78 12.58
C ILE A 334 -0.39 -11.27 12.57
N LEU A 335 0.26 -11.79 13.61
CA LEU A 335 0.60 -13.22 13.71
C LEU A 335 -0.65 -14.10 13.76
N ASN A 336 -1.67 -13.70 14.53
CA ASN A 336 -2.97 -14.39 14.60
C ASN A 336 -3.68 -14.37 13.24
N GLY A 337 -3.67 -13.22 12.55
CA GLY A 337 -4.27 -13.08 11.23
C GLY A 337 -3.61 -14.01 10.22
N LEU A 338 -2.28 -13.99 10.11
CA LEU A 338 -1.53 -14.91 9.24
C LEU A 338 -1.85 -16.38 9.56
N SER A 339 -1.87 -16.74 10.83
CA SER A 339 -2.18 -18.10 11.26
C SER A 339 -3.61 -18.53 10.89
N LYS A 340 -4.61 -17.68 11.13
CA LYS A 340 -6.02 -17.97 10.81
C LYS A 340 -6.25 -18.03 9.29
N LEU A 341 -5.54 -17.23 8.51
CA LEU A 341 -5.53 -17.31 7.05
C LEU A 341 -4.70 -18.48 6.51
N GLN A 342 -4.20 -19.35 7.39
CA GLN A 342 -3.45 -20.56 7.05
C GLN A 342 -2.13 -20.28 6.31
N PHE A 343 -1.49 -19.14 6.60
CA PHE A 343 -0.11 -18.95 6.21
C PHE A 343 0.82 -19.81 7.05
N VAL A 344 1.75 -20.48 6.39
CA VAL A 344 2.79 -21.30 7.03
C VAL A 344 4.17 -20.78 6.61
N LYS A 345 5.14 -20.87 7.52
CA LYS A 345 6.53 -20.58 7.13
C LYS A 345 7.00 -21.69 6.19
N GLY A 346 7.54 -21.28 5.03
CA GLY A 346 8.22 -22.19 4.11
C GLY A 346 9.43 -22.84 4.76
N GLU A 347 9.79 -24.03 4.29
CA GLU A 347 10.99 -24.75 4.74
C GLU A 347 12.27 -24.09 4.21
#